data_8987b683af781cd574b895aad6f4e82d
#
_entry.id   8987b683af781cd574b895aad6f4e82d
#
_cell.length_a   1.000
_cell.length_b   1.000
_cell.length_c   1.000
_cell.angle_alpha   90.00
_cell.angle_beta   90.00
_cell.angle_gamma   90.00
#
_symmetry.space_group_name_H-M   'P 1'
#
loop_
_entity.id
_entity.type
_entity.pdbx_description
1 polymer ?
#
loop_
_entity_poly.entity_id
_entity_poly.type
_entity_poly.pdbx_seq_one_letter_code
_entity_poly.pdbx_strand_id
1 'polypeptide(L)'
;MSPKIENGDIIQVVKQTSVDSGSVAVVLLDGEEGLVKRVVYGKSFIELHSINPAYPVRRFEGEEVLRVSVVGLVRKIIKDI
;
A
#
# COMPACT_ATOMS: atom_id res chain seq x y z
N MET A 1 -14.67 0.81 -9.97
CA MET A 1 -13.37 0.39 -10.51
C MET A 1 -12.25 1.09 -9.75
N SER A 2 -11.34 0.33 -9.23
CA SER A 2 -10.20 0.92 -8.55
C SER A 2 -9.28 1.60 -9.55
N PRO A 3 -8.72 2.75 -9.19
CA PRO A 3 -7.72 3.37 -10.06
C PRO A 3 -6.50 2.46 -10.15
N LYS A 4 -5.94 2.40 -11.31
CA LYS A 4 -4.75 1.62 -11.59
C LYS A 4 -3.58 2.58 -11.73
N ILE A 5 -2.53 2.35 -10.97
CA ILE A 5 -1.33 3.18 -11.08
C ILE A 5 -0.48 2.64 -12.22
N GLU A 6 -0.20 3.50 -13.17
CA GLU A 6 0.54 3.15 -14.36
C GLU A 6 1.80 3.99 -14.45
N ASN A 7 2.69 3.56 -15.31
CA ASN A 7 3.91 4.30 -15.57
C ASN A 7 3.56 5.71 -16.09
N GLY A 8 4.12 6.73 -15.49
CA GLY A 8 3.83 8.10 -15.84
C GLY A 8 2.77 8.77 -14.97
N ASP A 9 2.04 7.98 -14.15
CA ASP A 9 1.06 8.55 -13.24
C ASP A 9 1.76 9.30 -12.11
N ILE A 10 1.11 10.34 -11.63
CA ILE A 10 1.59 11.13 -10.50
C ILE A 10 0.73 10.80 -9.29
N ILE A 11 1.35 10.49 -8.18
CA ILE A 11 0.64 10.27 -6.93
C ILE A 11 0.96 11.39 -5.95
N GLN A 12 -0.04 11.76 -5.17
CA GLN A 12 0.12 12.71 -4.08
C GLN A 12 0.16 11.92 -2.78
N VAL A 13 1.26 12.05 -2.05
CA VAL A 13 1.49 11.29 -0.83
C VAL A 13 1.62 12.23 0.35
N VAL A 14 0.91 11.90 1.42
CA VAL A 14 1.05 12.60 2.70
C VAL A 14 1.88 11.71 3.61
N LYS A 15 2.94 12.26 4.16
CA LYS A 15 3.81 11.51 5.06
C LYS A 15 3.06 11.18 6.35
N GLN A 16 2.87 9.89 6.62
CA GLN A 16 2.31 9.43 7.87
C GLN A 16 2.67 7.96 8.08
N THR A 17 2.74 7.56 9.34
CA THR A 17 3.23 6.24 9.72
C THR A 17 2.11 5.24 9.98
N SER A 18 0.87 5.69 9.96
CA SER A 18 -0.28 4.80 10.08
C SER A 18 -1.41 5.30 9.20
N VAL A 19 -2.21 4.37 8.71
CA VAL A 19 -3.37 4.66 7.85
C VAL A 19 -4.52 3.76 8.27
N ASP A 20 -5.72 4.15 7.88
CA ASP A 20 -6.90 3.31 8.13
C ASP A 20 -6.89 2.10 7.21
N SER A 21 -7.53 1.02 7.68
CA SER A 21 -7.67 -0.19 6.88
C SER A 21 -8.42 0.13 5.59
N GLY A 22 -7.89 -0.37 4.48
CA GLY A 22 -8.46 -0.10 3.16
C GLY A 22 -7.84 1.08 2.44
N SER A 23 -6.95 1.82 3.09
CA SER A 23 -6.27 2.96 2.46
C SER A 23 -5.17 2.50 1.51
N VAL A 24 -4.95 3.27 0.46
CA VAL A 24 -3.78 3.07 -0.41
C VAL A 24 -2.62 3.82 0.20
N ALA A 25 -1.52 3.14 0.38
CA ALA A 25 -0.37 3.69 1.10
C ALA A 25 0.95 3.31 0.43
N VAL A 26 1.96 4.10 0.72
CA VAL A 26 3.34 3.73 0.40
C VAL A 26 3.88 2.98 1.61
N VAL A 27 4.34 1.76 1.38
CA VAL A 27 4.87 0.92 2.44
C VAL A 27 6.30 0.49 2.10
N LEU A 28 7.09 0.25 3.13
CA LEU A 28 8.40 -0.37 2.97
C LEU A 28 8.31 -1.81 3.47
N LEU A 29 8.76 -2.73 2.64
CA LEU A 29 8.85 -4.13 3.02
C LEU A 29 10.29 -4.41 3.40
N ASP A 30 10.49 -4.92 4.62
CA ASP A 30 11.81 -5.20 5.18
C ASP A 30 12.75 -3.98 5.20
N GLY A 31 12.16 -2.79 5.21
CA GLY A 31 12.91 -1.54 5.25
C GLY A 31 13.61 -1.16 3.96
N GLU A 32 13.42 -1.92 2.89
CA GLU A 32 14.16 -1.73 1.65
C GLU A 32 13.28 -1.51 0.43
N GLU A 33 12.28 -2.34 0.25
CA GLU A 33 11.45 -2.30 -0.95
C GLU A 33 10.24 -1.40 -0.74
N GLY A 34 10.16 -0.33 -1.54
CA GLY A 34 9.02 0.59 -1.51
C GLY A 34 7.91 0.09 -2.42
N LEU A 35 6.70 0.01 -1.90
CA LEU A 35 5.54 -0.48 -2.62
C LEU A 35 4.37 0.47 -2.41
N VAL A 36 3.50 0.58 -3.42
CA VAL A 36 2.23 1.28 -3.30
C VAL A 36 1.14 0.22 -3.31
N LYS A 37 0.47 0.05 -2.18
CA LYS A 37 -0.51 -1.01 -1.99
C LYS A 37 -1.69 -0.50 -1.17
N ARG A 38 -2.83 -1.17 -1.32
CA ARG A 38 -3.95 -1.00 -0.41
C ARG A 38 -3.69 -1.88 0.81
N VAL A 39 -3.67 -1.26 1.98
CA VAL A 39 -3.33 -1.94 3.23
C VAL A 39 -4.60 -2.33 3.96
N VAL A 40 -4.74 -3.60 4.28
CA VAL A 40 -5.89 -4.11 5.03
C VAL A 40 -5.38 -4.73 6.32
N TYR A 41 -5.93 -4.28 7.43
CA TYR A 41 -5.55 -4.77 8.75
C TYR A 41 -6.58 -5.75 9.29
N GLY A 42 -6.10 -6.83 9.89
CA GLY A 42 -6.92 -7.73 10.70
C GLY A 42 -6.42 -7.71 12.14
N LYS A 43 -6.98 -8.58 12.99
CA LYS A 43 -6.60 -8.63 14.40
C LYS A 43 -5.12 -8.95 14.60
N SER A 44 -4.57 -9.81 13.77
CA SER A 44 -3.19 -10.27 13.92
C SER A 44 -2.49 -10.38 12.57
N PHE A 45 -2.96 -9.66 11.57
CA PHE A 45 -2.37 -9.75 10.24
C PHE A 45 -2.49 -8.42 9.49
N ILE A 46 -1.65 -8.29 8.48
CA ILE A 46 -1.72 -7.21 7.49
C ILE A 46 -1.74 -7.84 6.11
N GLU A 47 -2.63 -7.37 5.26
CA GLU A 47 -2.64 -7.77 3.85
C GLU A 47 -2.28 -6.59 2.98
N LEU A 48 -1.47 -6.85 1.98
CA LEU A 48 -1.13 -5.86 0.97
C LEU A 48 -1.82 -6.27 -0.33
N HIS A 49 -2.80 -5.48 -0.73
CA HIS A 49 -3.58 -5.72 -1.93
C HIS A 49 -3.03 -4.85 -3.05
N SER A 50 -2.74 -5.48 -4.17
CA SER A 50 -2.33 -4.73 -5.35
C SER A 50 -3.51 -3.91 -5.86
N ILE A 51 -3.23 -2.70 -6.33
CA ILE A 51 -4.25 -1.88 -6.98
C ILE A 51 -4.68 -2.55 -8.29
N ASN A 52 -3.76 -3.27 -8.92
CA ASN A 52 -4.09 -4.09 -10.07
C ASN A 52 -4.53 -5.46 -9.59
N PRO A 53 -5.81 -5.84 -9.78
CA PRO A 53 -6.35 -7.10 -9.26
C PRO A 53 -5.73 -8.35 -9.89
N ALA A 54 -4.92 -8.21 -10.91
CA ALA A 54 -4.23 -9.34 -11.53
C ALA A 54 -3.15 -9.93 -10.63
N TYR A 55 -2.70 -9.20 -9.62
CA TYR A 55 -1.65 -9.66 -8.72
C TYR A 55 -2.24 -10.22 -7.44
N PRO A 56 -1.61 -11.28 -6.87
CA PRO A 56 -2.13 -11.90 -5.65
C PRO A 56 -1.95 -11.01 -4.43
N VAL A 57 -2.83 -11.24 -3.44
CA VAL A 57 -2.72 -10.59 -2.13
C VAL A 57 -1.54 -11.18 -1.38
N ARG A 58 -0.77 -10.34 -0.71
CA ARG A 58 0.31 -10.76 0.17
C ARG A 58 -0.16 -10.57 1.61
N ARG A 59 -0.07 -11.63 2.40
CA ARG A 59 -0.52 -11.62 3.79
C ARG A 59 0.65 -11.84 4.74
N PHE A 60 0.69 -11.03 5.78
CA PHE A 60 1.73 -11.09 6.82
C PHE A 60 1.05 -11.32 8.16
N GLU A 61 1.44 -12.33 8.88
CA GLU A 61 0.84 -12.71 10.15
C GLU A 61 1.89 -12.82 11.25
N GLY A 62 1.45 -12.60 12.50
CA GLY A 62 2.32 -12.71 13.64
C GLY A 62 3.48 -11.74 13.56
N GLU A 63 4.68 -12.24 13.77
CA GLU A 63 5.88 -11.41 13.74
C GLU A 63 6.16 -10.83 12.35
N GLU A 64 5.62 -11.46 11.32
CA GLU A 64 5.85 -10.98 9.97
C GLU A 64 5.24 -9.61 9.71
N VAL A 65 4.25 -9.20 10.51
CA VAL A 65 3.67 -7.86 10.34
C VAL A 65 4.72 -6.76 10.56
N LEU A 66 5.77 -7.06 11.29
CA LEU A 66 6.86 -6.11 11.54
C LEU A 66 7.69 -5.82 10.29
N ARG A 67 7.55 -6.64 9.26
CA ARG A 67 8.25 -6.44 7.99
C ARG A 67 7.63 -5.31 7.16
N VAL A 68 6.39 -4.93 7.49
CA VAL A 68 5.64 -3.93 6.74
C VAL A 68 5.63 -2.62 7.52
N SER A 69 6.13 -1.56 6.92
CA SER A 69 6.13 -0.23 7.51
C SER A 69 5.42 0.74 6.59
N VAL A 70 4.44 1.47 7.12
CA VAL A 70 3.76 2.50 6.37
C VAL A 70 4.59 3.78 6.44
N VAL A 71 4.84 4.41 5.30
CA VAL A 71 5.60 5.66 5.25
C VAL A 71 4.79 6.83 4.69
N GLY A 72 3.67 6.57 4.06
CA GLY A 72 2.82 7.64 3.56
C GLY A 72 1.45 7.16 3.12
N LEU A 73 0.50 8.09 3.12
CA LEU A 73 -0.85 7.87 2.62
C LEU A 73 -0.94 8.42 1.20
N VAL A 74 -1.42 7.61 0.28
CA VAL A 74 -1.70 8.07 -1.08
C VAL A 74 -3.07 8.73 -1.08
N ARG A 75 -3.10 10.03 -1.31
CA ARG A 75 -4.33 10.79 -1.30
C ARG A 75 -4.97 10.90 -2.67
N LYS A 76 -4.15 10.88 -3.70
CA LYS A 76 -4.62 11.17 -5.03
C LYS A 76 -3.71 10.54 -6.06
N ILE A 77 -4.32 10.02 -7.11
CA ILE A 77 -3.59 9.53 -8.26
C ILE A 77 -3.97 10.42 -9.44
N ILE A 78 -2.97 11.07 -10.02
CA ILE A 78 -3.18 11.95 -11.16
C ILE A 78 -2.70 11.21 -12.40
N LYS A 79 -3.64 10.94 -13.29
CA LYS A 79 -3.32 10.23 -14.52
C LYS A 79 -2.65 11.18 -15.49
N ASP A 80 -1.63 10.65 -16.18
CA ASP A 80 -0.98 11.35 -17.27
C ASP A 80 -1.87 11.24 -18.49
N ILE A 81 -2.22 12.38 -19.03
CA ILE A 81 -3.15 12.43 -20.16
C ILE A 81 -2.37 12.57 -21.46
#